data_f43a4da097cefb5a0bdac0b7625ee265
#
_entry.id   f43a4da097cefb5a0bdac0b7625ee265
#
_cell.length_a   1.000
_cell.length_b   1.000
_cell.length_c   1.000
_cell.angle_alpha   90.00
_cell.angle_beta   90.00
_cell.angle_gamma   90.00
#
_symmetry.space_group_name_H-M   'P 1'
#
loop_
_entity.id
_entity.type
_entity.pdbx_description
1 polymer ?
#
loop_
_entity_poly.entity_id
_entity_poly.type
_entity_poly.pdbx_seq_one_letter_code
_entity_poly.pdbx_strand_id
1 'polypeptide(L)' 'MAKVKIYSTPSCVYCQTLKEYLKNKDVSFEDIDVSKDEKELQKMIKDSGQMAVPVLDIDGEIVIGFDKEKIDKLLKLT' A
#
# COMPACT_ATOMS: atom_id res chain seq x y z
N MET A 1 7.46 14.72 -5.25
CA MET A 1 7.20 13.84 -4.11
C MET A 1 6.27 12.70 -4.51
N ALA A 2 6.57 11.50 -4.06
CA ALA A 2 5.77 10.34 -4.40
C ALA A 2 4.42 10.36 -3.67
N LYS A 3 3.37 10.05 -4.39
CA LYS A 3 2.04 9.91 -3.82
C LYS A 3 1.82 8.44 -3.49
N VAL A 4 1.69 8.12 -2.22
CA VAL A 4 1.59 6.75 -1.74
C VAL A 4 0.21 6.48 -1.17
N LYS A 5 -0.43 5.41 -1.64
CA LYS A 5 -1.70 4.92 -1.10
C LYS A 5 -1.52 3.48 -0.65
N ILE A 6 -2.06 3.14 0.50
CA ILE A 6 -2.04 1.78 1.02
C ILE A 6 -3.48 1.27 1.13
N TYR A 7 -3.78 0.20 0.40
CA TYR A 7 -5.06 -0.49 0.52
C TYR A 7 -4.88 -1.58 1.57
N SER A 8 -5.66 -1.51 2.63
CA SER A 8 -5.49 -2.41 3.77
C SER A 8 -6.81 -2.78 4.42
N THR A 9 -6.75 -3.69 5.40
CA THR A 9 -7.87 -4.04 6.26
C THR A 9 -7.41 -3.99 7.71
N PRO A 10 -8.34 -3.79 8.68
CA PRO A 10 -7.94 -3.71 10.09
C PRO A 10 -7.30 -4.99 10.64
N SER A 11 -7.62 -6.14 10.06
CA SER A 11 -7.12 -7.43 10.53
C SER A 11 -5.80 -7.86 9.87
N CYS A 12 -5.27 -7.05 8.98
CA CYS A 12 -4.06 -7.39 8.22
C CYS A 12 -2.80 -7.03 9.00
N VAL A 13 -2.06 -8.04 9.45
CA VAL A 13 -0.81 -7.83 10.19
C VAL A 13 0.26 -7.21 9.30
N TYR A 14 0.39 -7.71 8.08
CA TYR A 14 1.38 -7.19 7.13
C TYR A 14 1.09 -5.75 6.75
N CYS A 15 -0.19 -5.36 6.70
CA CYS A 15 -0.55 -3.98 6.43
C CYS A 15 -0.02 -3.06 7.53
N GLN A 16 -0.14 -3.47 8.78
CA GLN A 16 0.37 -2.69 9.91
C GLN A 16 1.88 -2.58 9.89
N THR A 17 2.55 -3.68 9.60
CA THR A 17 4.00 -3.71 9.47
C THR A 17 4.47 -2.75 8.39
N LEU A 18 3.80 -2.77 7.26
CA LEU A 18 4.10 -1.88 6.14
C LEU A 18 3.91 -0.41 6.53
N LYS A 19 2.81 -0.10 7.20
CA LYS A 19 2.54 1.28 7.63
C LYS A 19 3.60 1.77 8.61
N GLU A 20 4.00 0.94 9.56
CA GLU A 20 5.07 1.29 10.50
C GLU A 20 6.40 1.51 9.78
N TYR A 21 6.71 0.65 8.80
CA TYR A 21 7.92 0.80 8.02
C TYR A 21 7.97 2.15 7.31
N LEU A 22 6.87 2.55 6.69
CA LEU A 22 6.78 3.83 5.99
C LEU A 22 6.85 5.01 6.95
N LYS A 23 6.22 4.90 8.12
CA LYS A 23 6.30 5.95 9.15
C LYS A 23 7.73 6.13 9.64
N ASN A 24 8.46 5.03 9.85
CA ASN A 24 9.84 5.08 10.29
C ASN A 24 10.76 5.69 9.24
N LYS A 25 10.37 5.69 7.99
CA LYS A 25 11.12 6.30 6.88
C LYS A 25 10.61 7.70 6.54
N ASP A 26 9.73 8.26 7.36
CA ASP A 26 9.14 9.58 7.16
C ASP A 26 8.39 9.71 5.82
N VAL A 27 7.77 8.62 5.37
CA VAL A 27 6.99 8.61 4.14
C VAL A 27 5.53 8.87 4.46
N SER A 28 4.97 9.90 3.87
CA SER A 28 3.53 10.19 3.99
C SER A 28 2.74 9.26 3.06
N PHE A 29 1.64 8.73 3.56
CA PHE A 29 0.80 7.85 2.77
C PHE A 29 -0.67 8.02 3.15
N GLU A 30 -1.56 7.64 2.23
CA GLU A 30 -2.99 7.60 2.46
C GLU A 30 -3.38 6.16 2.79
N ASP A 31 -4.00 5.96 3.95
CA ASP A 31 -4.44 4.65 4.40
C ASP A 31 -5.90 4.45 4.01
N ILE A 32 -6.14 3.50 3.13
CA ILE A 32 -7.49 3.21 2.62
C ILE A 32 -7.94 1.86 3.16
N ASP A 33 -9.01 1.89 3.95
CA ASP A 33 -9.62 0.68 4.52
C ASP A 33 -10.63 0.11 3.53
N VAL A 34 -10.20 -0.90 2.77
CA VAL A 34 -11.03 -1.51 1.74
C VAL A 34 -12.12 -2.42 2.33
N SER A 35 -12.08 -2.70 3.62
CA SER A 35 -13.15 -3.45 4.27
C SER A 35 -14.40 -2.58 4.47
N LYS A 36 -14.23 -1.26 4.44
CA LYS A 36 -15.32 -0.30 4.63
C LYS A 36 -15.70 0.45 3.35
N ASP A 37 -14.85 0.41 2.34
CA ASP A 37 -15.05 1.15 1.11
C ASP A 37 -15.01 0.20 -0.09
N GLU A 38 -16.19 -0.16 -0.57
CA GLU A 38 -16.31 -1.11 -1.67
C GLU A 38 -15.75 -0.56 -2.99
N LYS A 39 -15.88 0.73 -3.23
CA LYS A 39 -15.35 1.35 -4.45
C LYS A 39 -13.84 1.23 -4.49
N GLU A 40 -13.18 1.49 -3.37
CA GLU A 40 -11.74 1.37 -3.27
C GLU A 40 -11.30 -0.09 -3.35
N LEU A 41 -12.09 -1.01 -2.81
CA LEU A 41 -11.82 -2.44 -2.95
C LEU A 41 -11.85 -2.86 -4.41
N GLN A 42 -12.86 -2.44 -5.16
CA GLN A 42 -12.96 -2.75 -6.58
C GLN A 42 -11.79 -2.16 -7.37
N LYS A 43 -11.40 -0.94 -7.05
CA LYS A 43 -10.25 -0.29 -7.67
C LYS A 43 -8.96 -1.06 -7.39
N MET A 44 -8.77 -1.49 -6.15
CA MET A 44 -7.61 -2.30 -5.76
C MET A 44 -7.54 -3.59 -6.57
N ILE A 45 -8.67 -4.30 -6.68
CA ILE A 45 -8.74 -5.54 -7.44
C ILE A 45 -8.42 -5.30 -8.92
N LYS A 46 -8.97 -4.23 -9.47
CA LYS A 46 -8.73 -3.88 -10.87
C LYS A 46 -7.26 -3.57 -11.13
N ASP A 47 -6.65 -2.78 -10.25
CA ASP A 47 -5.27 -2.32 -10.43
C ASP A 47 -4.24 -3.41 -10.14
N SER A 48 -4.50 -4.24 -9.13
CA SER A 48 -3.56 -5.29 -8.71
C SER A 48 -3.83 -6.64 -9.37
N GLY A 49 -5.05 -6.85 -9.88
CA GLY A 49 -5.45 -8.11 -10.47
C GLY A 49 -5.76 -9.19 -9.46
N GLN A 50 -5.83 -8.85 -8.18
CA GLN A 50 -6.13 -9.84 -7.14
C GLN A 50 -6.76 -9.18 -5.93
N MET A 51 -7.48 -9.98 -5.15
CA MET A 51 -8.14 -9.54 -3.93
C MET A 51 -7.28 -9.89 -2.72
N ALA A 52 -6.19 -9.17 -2.55
CA ALA A 52 -5.24 -9.40 -1.45
C ALA A 52 -4.73 -8.08 -0.92
N VAL A 53 -4.46 -8.02 0.37
CA VAL A 53 -3.88 -6.86 1.03
C VAL A 53 -2.58 -7.26 1.72
N PRO A 54 -1.63 -6.36 1.92
CA PRO A 54 -1.65 -4.96 1.51
C PRO A 54 -1.34 -4.78 0.02
N VAL A 55 -1.88 -3.72 -0.56
CA VAL A 55 -1.52 -3.28 -1.91
C VAL A 55 -1.14 -1.81 -1.81
N LEU A 56 0.00 -1.44 -2.40
CA LEU A 56 0.44 -0.06 -2.45
C LEU A 56 0.32 0.49 -3.86
N ASP A 57 -0.03 1.76 -3.94
CA ASP A 57 0.01 2.53 -5.17
C ASP A 57 1.00 3.68 -4.94
N ILE A 58 2.16 3.60 -5.59
CA ILE A 58 3.20 4.61 -5.49
C ILE A 58 3.33 5.30 -6.84
N ASP A 59 2.73 6.47 -6.98
CA ASP A 59 2.72 7.24 -8.22
C ASP A 59 2.23 6.43 -9.44
N GLY A 60 1.24 5.55 -9.21
CA GLY A 60 0.71 4.69 -10.25
C GLY A 60 1.38 3.33 -10.37
N GLU A 61 2.48 3.12 -9.67
CA GLU A 61 3.14 1.81 -9.62
C GLU A 61 2.53 0.95 -8.52
N ILE A 62 2.04 -0.21 -8.88
CA ILE A 62 1.37 -1.11 -7.95
C ILE A 62 2.37 -2.08 -7.34
N VAL A 63 2.38 -2.13 -6.01
CA VAL A 63 3.21 -3.07 -5.25
C VAL A 63 2.28 -3.98 -4.47
N ILE A 64 2.42 -5.28 -4.64
CA ILE A 64 1.57 -6.27 -3.99
C ILE A 64 2.31 -6.86 -2.79
N GLY A 65 1.69 -6.79 -1.63
CA GLY A 65 2.28 -7.27 -0.40
C GLY A 65 3.37 -6.34 0.13
N PHE A 66 4.14 -6.83 1.08
CA PHE A 66 5.26 -6.07 1.64
C PHE A 66 6.54 -6.43 0.90
N ASP A 67 6.77 -5.74 -0.21
CA ASP A 67 7.99 -5.92 -1.00
C ASP A 67 8.94 -4.75 -0.70
N LYS A 68 9.78 -4.93 0.30
CA LYS A 68 10.68 -3.90 0.79
C LYS A 68 11.60 -3.37 -0.30
N GLU A 69 12.17 -4.26 -1.10
CA GLU A 69 13.11 -3.87 -2.17
C GLU A 69 12.44 -2.95 -3.19
N LYS A 70 11.25 -3.33 -3.63
CA LYS A 70 10.52 -2.54 -4.61
C LYS A 70 10.04 -1.22 -4.03
N ILE A 71 9.59 -1.23 -2.78
CA ILE A 71 9.17 -0.01 -2.08
C ILE A 71 10.33 0.96 -1.94
N ASP A 72 11.47 0.48 -1.47
CA ASP A 72 12.67 1.31 -1.30
C ASP A 72 13.13 1.91 -2.63
N LYS A 73 13.08 1.11 -3.67
CA LYS A 73 13.48 1.53 -5.01
C LYS A 73 12.55 2.61 -5.57
N LEU A 74 11.24 2.42 -5.43
CA LEU A 74 10.25 3.38 -5.93
C LEU A 74 10.24 4.67 -5.14
N LEU A 75 10.49 4.60 -3.84
CA LEU A 75 10.50 5.76 -2.96
C LEU A 75 11.90 6.35 -2.77
N LYS A 76 12.91 5.72 -3.35
CA LYS A 76 14.31 6.17 -3.26
C LYS A 76 14.79 6.26 -1.82
N LEU A 77 14.45 5.24 -1.01
CA LEU A 77 14.83 5.18 0.39
C LEU A 77 16.22 4.59 0.62
N THR A 78 16.82 4.03 -0.39
CA THR A 78 18.19 3.48 -0.34
C THR A 78 19.13 4.28 -1.19
#